data_5e09fdff75c688bde2184219bf32b7c6
#
_entry.id   5e09fdff75c688bde2184219bf32b7c6
#
_cell.length_a   1.000
_cell.length_b   1.000
_cell.length_c   1.000
_cell.angle_alpha   90.00
_cell.angle_beta   90.00
_cell.angle_gamma   90.00
#
_symmetry.space_group_name_H-M   'P 1'
#
loop_
_entity.id
_entity.type
_entity.pdbx_description
1 polymer ?
#
loop_
_entity_poly.entity_id
_entity_poly.type
_entity_poly.pdbx_seq_one_letter_code
_entity_poly.pdbx_strand_id
1 'polypeptide(L)'
;MKYEEDNIAYKDIIPIKIFSYKKGNEQYYQGSFDSEGKAHGKGIWIKNSNIYFGNFSNDKFNGKGLFINTKGNYYFGEWKDNKIEGKGEFIIDSIKTYKGNLKENKKNGTGVENYKNYDVYYGEFVDNKRNGKGKYLFSNGDIYEGEFKNSNIEGKGKINFKDGKKYEGDLKGGKIEGKGEFTYDNGIKFKGKFIRNKKEGKGEYVWPDGKIFQGYWKNDIPEGKGIFKDLDNEIFEEIIYKNGIIREWFYLYFFIF
;
A
#
# COMPACT_ATOMS: atom_id res chain seq x y z
N MET A 1 7.87 13.74 4.52
CA MET A 1 8.77 13.62 3.36
C MET A 1 8.26 14.58 2.30
N LYS A 2 8.96 15.70 2.04
CA LYS A 2 8.61 16.63 0.96
C LYS A 2 8.97 15.96 -0.36
N TYR A 3 8.00 15.72 -1.22
CA TYR A 3 8.24 15.36 -2.61
C TYR A 3 8.54 16.66 -3.34
N GLU A 4 9.77 16.83 -3.82
CA GLU A 4 10.08 17.85 -4.81
C GLU A 4 9.32 17.48 -6.08
N GLU A 5 8.41 18.36 -6.51
CA GLU A 5 7.77 18.29 -7.82
C GLU A 5 8.81 18.64 -8.88
N ASP A 6 9.46 17.61 -9.45
CA ASP A 6 10.15 17.79 -10.72
C ASP A 6 9.08 18.03 -11.81
N ASN A 7 8.70 19.28 -11.98
CA ASN A 7 7.91 19.75 -13.13
C ASN A 7 8.75 19.57 -14.41
N ILE A 8 8.71 18.36 -14.98
CA ILE A 8 9.28 18.12 -16.31
C ILE A 8 8.32 18.77 -17.30
N ALA A 9 8.69 19.93 -17.78
CA ALA A 9 7.91 20.65 -18.79
C ALA A 9 7.85 19.80 -20.08
N TYR A 10 6.65 19.46 -20.53
CA TYR A 10 6.39 18.80 -21.82
C TYR A 10 7.04 19.49 -23.01
N LYS A 11 7.50 20.74 -22.87
CA LYS A 11 8.24 21.52 -23.88
C LYS A 11 9.55 20.91 -24.34
N ASP A 12 10.16 20.03 -23.51
CA ASP A 12 11.46 19.43 -23.84
C ASP A 12 11.38 18.16 -24.67
N ILE A 13 10.15 17.68 -24.97
CA ILE A 13 9.92 16.39 -25.63
C ILE A 13 9.75 16.54 -27.15
N ILE A 14 9.36 17.73 -27.65
CA ILE A 14 9.06 17.93 -29.07
C ILE A 14 10.35 18.26 -29.82
N PRO A 15 10.80 17.41 -30.77
CA PRO A 15 11.92 17.75 -31.62
C PRO A 15 11.53 18.86 -32.59
N ILE A 16 12.23 19.99 -32.48
CA ILE A 16 11.95 21.20 -33.30
C ILE A 16 12.41 21.05 -34.73
N LYS A 17 13.25 20.06 -35.08
CA LYS A 17 13.72 19.79 -36.43
C LYS A 17 13.48 18.34 -36.83
N ILE A 18 12.78 18.16 -37.96
CA ILE A 18 12.61 16.90 -38.67
C ILE A 18 13.80 16.70 -39.56
N PHE A 19 14.64 15.70 -39.34
CA PHE A 19 15.84 15.48 -40.12
C PHE A 19 15.72 14.38 -41.17
N SER A 20 14.86 13.39 -40.98
CA SER A 20 14.66 12.30 -41.93
C SER A 20 13.39 11.50 -41.64
N TYR A 21 12.93 10.76 -42.64
CA TYR A 21 11.67 10.00 -42.61
C TYR A 21 11.95 8.59 -43.18
N LYS A 22 11.47 7.57 -42.44
CA LYS A 22 11.52 6.17 -42.89
C LYS A 22 10.15 5.53 -42.72
N LYS A 23 9.59 4.97 -43.79
CA LYS A 23 8.33 4.24 -43.81
C LYS A 23 8.59 2.79 -44.09
N GLY A 24 8.04 1.86 -43.25
CA GLY A 24 8.08 0.44 -43.51
C GLY A 24 7.09 -0.29 -42.63
N ASN A 25 6.42 -1.33 -43.17
CA ASN A 25 5.46 -2.16 -42.46
C ASN A 25 4.48 -1.38 -41.60
N GLU A 26 3.81 -0.34 -42.16
CA GLU A 26 2.86 0.54 -41.47
C GLU A 26 3.42 1.27 -40.26
N GLN A 27 4.73 1.39 -40.17
CA GLN A 27 5.39 2.19 -39.13
C GLN A 27 6.11 3.40 -39.75
N TYR A 28 6.11 4.48 -38.95
CA TYR A 28 6.77 5.74 -39.30
C TYR A 28 7.78 6.06 -38.22
N TYR A 29 8.94 6.54 -38.62
CA TYR A 29 9.92 7.16 -37.77
C TYR A 29 10.32 8.52 -38.32
N GLN A 30 10.41 9.50 -37.42
CA GLN A 30 10.87 10.84 -37.74
C GLN A 30 11.82 11.28 -36.62
N GLY A 31 13.09 11.54 -36.95
CA GLY A 31 14.10 11.88 -35.96
C GLY A 31 15.50 11.78 -36.51
N SER A 32 16.46 11.72 -35.60
CA SER A 32 17.89 11.59 -35.94
C SER A 32 18.26 10.14 -36.24
N PHE A 33 19.28 9.95 -37.08
CA PHE A 33 19.90 8.66 -37.35
C PHE A 33 21.39 8.74 -37.04
N ASP A 34 22.01 7.61 -36.66
CA ASP A 34 23.45 7.47 -36.57
C ASP A 34 24.11 7.25 -37.94
N SER A 35 25.43 7.07 -37.95
CA SER A 35 26.21 6.83 -39.16
C SER A 35 25.86 5.51 -39.89
N GLU A 36 25.20 4.57 -39.19
CA GLU A 36 24.75 3.28 -39.74
C GLU A 36 23.30 3.36 -40.25
N GLY A 37 22.66 4.52 -40.15
CA GLY A 37 21.24 4.74 -40.53
C GLY A 37 20.22 4.15 -39.55
N LYS A 38 20.61 3.89 -38.28
CA LYS A 38 19.72 3.47 -37.21
C LYS A 38 19.14 4.67 -36.48
N ALA A 39 17.92 4.57 -36.03
CA ALA A 39 17.31 5.59 -35.19
C ALA A 39 18.16 5.86 -33.94
N HIS A 40 18.53 7.12 -33.73
CA HIS A 40 19.39 7.55 -32.66
C HIS A 40 18.99 8.97 -32.20
N GLY A 41 19.18 9.29 -30.89
CA GLY A 41 18.80 10.60 -30.38
C GLY A 41 17.31 10.78 -30.28
N LYS A 42 16.80 12.02 -30.39
CA LYS A 42 15.38 12.33 -30.28
C LYS A 42 14.59 11.97 -31.54
N GLY A 43 13.40 11.39 -31.35
CA GLY A 43 12.51 11.05 -32.47
C GLY A 43 11.09 10.75 -32.06
N ILE A 44 10.26 10.57 -33.12
CA ILE A 44 8.87 10.15 -33.03
C ILE A 44 8.74 8.82 -33.78
N TRP A 45 8.09 7.85 -33.18
CA TRP A 45 7.76 6.58 -33.79
C TRP A 45 6.24 6.34 -33.71
N ILE A 46 5.65 5.90 -34.81
CA ILE A 46 4.23 5.57 -34.90
C ILE A 46 4.09 4.19 -35.53
N LYS A 47 3.31 3.31 -34.89
CA LYS A 47 2.96 2.00 -35.42
C LYS A 47 1.58 1.58 -34.91
N ASN A 48 0.68 1.20 -35.82
CA ASN A 48 -0.68 0.77 -35.49
C ASN A 48 -1.35 1.73 -34.51
N SER A 49 -1.24 3.05 -34.76
CA SER A 49 -1.76 4.12 -33.90
C SER A 49 -1.16 4.20 -32.48
N ASN A 50 -0.16 3.38 -32.14
CA ASN A 50 0.66 3.64 -30.97
C ASN A 50 1.72 4.68 -31.33
N ILE A 51 2.04 5.56 -30.38
CA ILE A 51 2.95 6.68 -30.59
C ILE A 51 4.04 6.63 -29.50
N TYR A 52 5.30 6.81 -29.91
CA TYR A 52 6.39 7.06 -28.99
C TYR A 52 7.09 8.37 -29.36
N PHE A 53 7.30 9.21 -28.36
CA PHE A 53 8.10 10.43 -28.43
C PHE A 53 9.26 10.28 -27.43
N GLY A 54 10.48 10.29 -27.88
CA GLY A 54 11.58 10.14 -26.93
C GLY A 54 12.94 9.91 -27.58
N ASN A 55 13.82 9.38 -26.76
CA ASN A 55 15.18 9.06 -27.21
C ASN A 55 15.26 7.65 -27.77
N PHE A 56 16.13 7.49 -28.77
CA PHE A 56 16.45 6.25 -29.44
C PHE A 56 17.93 5.95 -29.36
N SER A 57 18.27 4.67 -29.36
CA SER A 57 19.62 4.17 -29.58
C SER A 57 19.54 2.82 -30.30
N ASN A 58 20.21 2.68 -31.41
CA ASN A 58 20.21 1.45 -32.24
C ASN A 58 18.79 0.96 -32.58
N ASP A 59 17.93 1.81 -33.11
CA ASP A 59 16.52 1.54 -33.47
C ASP A 59 15.62 1.17 -32.29
N LYS A 60 16.05 1.36 -31.05
CA LYS A 60 15.32 1.01 -29.85
C LYS A 60 14.97 2.25 -29.03
N PHE A 61 13.82 2.22 -28.32
CA PHE A 61 13.49 3.20 -27.31
C PHE A 61 14.55 3.13 -26.19
N ASN A 62 15.16 4.26 -25.87
CA ASN A 62 16.24 4.34 -24.89
C ASN A 62 16.26 5.73 -24.26
N GLY A 63 16.56 5.83 -22.94
CA GLY A 63 16.49 7.10 -22.23
C GLY A 63 15.05 7.54 -21.94
N LYS A 64 14.79 8.85 -21.85
CA LYS A 64 13.45 9.37 -21.53
C LYS A 64 12.54 9.37 -22.76
N GLY A 65 11.27 8.96 -22.55
CA GLY A 65 10.26 8.97 -23.60
C GLY A 65 8.83 8.83 -23.10
N LEU A 66 7.89 9.28 -23.94
CA LEU A 66 6.45 9.17 -23.77
C LEU A 66 5.91 8.14 -24.76
N PHE A 67 5.23 7.13 -24.30
CA PHE A 67 4.50 6.15 -25.09
C PHE A 67 3.00 6.31 -24.87
N ILE A 68 2.24 6.39 -25.96
CA ILE A 68 0.75 6.48 -25.94
C ILE A 68 0.22 5.32 -26.78
N ASN A 69 -0.67 4.53 -26.23
CA ASN A 69 -1.31 3.44 -26.97
C ASN A 69 -2.65 3.87 -27.60
N THR A 70 -3.23 2.99 -28.43
CA THR A 70 -4.50 3.21 -29.13
C THR A 70 -5.71 3.50 -28.23
N LYS A 71 -5.62 3.16 -26.92
CA LYS A 71 -6.69 3.43 -25.93
C LYS A 71 -6.49 4.77 -25.21
N GLY A 72 -5.45 5.54 -25.57
CA GLY A 72 -5.10 6.76 -24.85
C GLY A 72 -4.36 6.55 -23.52
N ASN A 73 -4.05 5.31 -23.17
CA ASN A 73 -3.20 5.04 -22.03
C ASN A 73 -1.78 5.46 -22.34
N TYR A 74 -1.08 6.04 -21.39
CA TYR A 74 0.28 6.46 -21.63
C TYR A 74 1.27 6.02 -20.52
N TYR A 75 2.53 5.94 -20.94
CA TYR A 75 3.68 5.84 -20.04
C TYR A 75 4.66 6.96 -20.38
N PHE A 76 5.13 7.66 -19.37
CA PHE A 76 6.20 8.63 -19.45
C PHE A 76 7.29 8.26 -18.45
N GLY A 77 8.53 8.09 -18.93
CA GLY A 77 9.62 7.68 -18.07
C GLY A 77 10.86 7.20 -18.84
N GLU A 78 11.64 6.39 -18.14
CA GLU A 78 12.91 5.87 -18.63
C GLU A 78 12.70 4.56 -19.38
N TRP A 79 13.49 4.39 -20.46
CA TRP A 79 13.49 3.26 -21.36
C TRP A 79 14.89 2.71 -21.53
N LYS A 80 15.01 1.41 -21.66
CA LYS A 80 16.25 0.71 -22.03
C LYS A 80 15.91 -0.43 -22.97
N ASP A 81 16.46 -0.39 -24.19
CA ASP A 81 16.28 -1.44 -25.20
C ASP A 81 14.82 -1.84 -25.43
N ASN A 82 13.91 -0.87 -25.65
CA ASN A 82 12.45 -1.04 -25.80
C ASN A 82 11.73 -1.52 -24.54
N LYS A 83 12.38 -1.61 -23.38
CA LYS A 83 11.77 -1.95 -22.11
C LYS A 83 11.64 -0.71 -21.23
N ILE A 84 10.57 -0.63 -20.49
CA ILE A 84 10.41 0.36 -19.43
C ILE A 84 11.38 0.00 -18.29
N GLU A 85 12.17 1.00 -17.89
CA GLU A 85 13.21 0.85 -16.86
C GLU A 85 13.26 2.13 -16.01
N GLY A 86 13.87 2.09 -14.81
CA GLY A 86 14.10 3.27 -13.99
C GLY A 86 12.83 3.91 -13.43
N LYS A 87 12.75 5.24 -13.44
CA LYS A 87 11.61 5.99 -12.92
C LYS A 87 10.64 6.34 -14.03
N GLY A 88 9.33 6.21 -13.72
CA GLY A 88 8.30 6.59 -14.67
C GLY A 88 6.91 6.68 -14.07
N GLU A 89 6.00 7.14 -14.90
CA GLU A 89 4.59 7.33 -14.59
C GLU A 89 3.74 6.78 -15.72
N PHE A 90 2.64 6.07 -15.39
CA PHE A 90 1.65 5.69 -16.38
C PHE A 90 0.23 5.95 -15.90
N ILE A 91 -0.64 6.26 -16.87
CA ILE A 91 -2.08 6.38 -16.68
C ILE A 91 -2.76 5.30 -17.53
N ILE A 92 -3.68 4.59 -16.89
CA ILE A 92 -4.49 3.56 -17.52
C ILE A 92 -5.97 3.94 -17.31
N ASP A 93 -6.75 3.98 -18.41
CA ASP A 93 -8.18 4.28 -18.40
C ASP A 93 -8.51 5.61 -17.68
N SER A 94 -7.62 6.60 -17.79
CA SER A 94 -7.71 7.96 -17.23
C SER A 94 -7.91 8.05 -15.71
N ILE A 95 -7.84 6.94 -14.98
CA ILE A 95 -8.21 6.89 -13.56
C ILE A 95 -7.17 6.14 -12.71
N LYS A 96 -6.57 5.08 -13.25
CA LYS A 96 -5.53 4.34 -12.53
C LYS A 96 -4.17 4.91 -12.90
N THR A 97 -3.47 5.48 -11.92
CA THR A 97 -2.12 6.04 -12.13
C THR A 97 -1.09 5.26 -11.31
N TYR A 98 0.12 5.21 -11.83
CA TYR A 98 1.29 4.76 -11.08
C TYR A 98 2.45 5.72 -11.34
N LYS A 99 3.17 6.07 -10.28
CA LYS A 99 4.41 6.83 -10.36
C LYS A 99 5.45 6.19 -9.46
N GLY A 100 6.56 5.73 -10.02
CA GLY A 100 7.56 5.04 -9.22
C GLY A 100 8.61 4.34 -10.04
N ASN A 101 9.30 3.40 -9.39
CA ASN A 101 10.37 2.62 -10.00
C ASN A 101 9.82 1.45 -10.82
N LEU A 102 10.46 1.22 -11.96
CA LEU A 102 10.13 0.16 -12.90
C LEU A 102 11.39 -0.60 -13.29
N LYS A 103 11.24 -1.88 -13.57
CA LYS A 103 12.27 -2.76 -14.07
C LYS A 103 11.66 -3.74 -15.06
N GLU A 104 12.21 -3.82 -16.26
CA GLU A 104 11.74 -4.73 -17.30
C GLU A 104 10.23 -4.75 -17.51
N ASN A 105 9.63 -3.55 -17.71
CA ASN A 105 8.18 -3.34 -17.89
C ASN A 105 7.30 -3.66 -16.66
N LYS A 106 7.87 -3.84 -15.48
CA LYS A 106 7.14 -4.14 -14.25
C LYS A 106 7.41 -3.10 -13.17
N LYS A 107 6.42 -2.83 -12.32
CA LYS A 107 6.63 -2.09 -11.08
C LYS A 107 7.59 -2.86 -10.19
N ASN A 108 8.67 -2.21 -9.76
CA ASN A 108 9.70 -2.82 -8.94
C ASN A 108 10.43 -1.73 -8.15
N GLY A 109 10.58 -1.89 -6.84
CA GLY A 109 11.03 -0.83 -5.95
C GLY A 109 9.88 0.03 -5.43
N THR A 110 10.12 1.30 -5.11
CA THR A 110 9.12 2.16 -4.48
C THR A 110 8.25 2.90 -5.50
N GLY A 111 6.99 3.12 -5.14
CA GLY A 111 6.07 3.87 -5.98
C GLY A 111 4.76 4.22 -5.29
N VAL A 112 3.96 5.02 -5.99
CA VAL A 112 2.59 5.41 -5.62
C VAL A 112 1.65 4.87 -6.68
N GLU A 113 0.58 4.22 -6.26
CA GLU A 113 -0.46 3.73 -7.15
C GLU A 113 -1.82 4.25 -6.68
N ASN A 114 -2.52 4.99 -7.56
CA ASN A 114 -3.89 5.42 -7.33
C ASN A 114 -4.83 4.47 -8.07
N TYR A 115 -5.91 4.09 -7.41
CA TYR A 115 -6.89 3.14 -7.93
C TYR A 115 -8.20 3.85 -8.32
N LYS A 116 -8.96 3.21 -9.19
CA LYS A 116 -10.25 3.72 -9.70
C LYS A 116 -11.28 4.01 -8.59
N ASN A 117 -11.22 3.28 -7.49
CA ASN A 117 -12.08 3.47 -6.33
C ASN A 117 -11.59 4.53 -5.35
N TYR A 118 -10.61 5.35 -5.74
CA TYR A 118 -9.95 6.38 -4.93
C TYR A 118 -9.07 5.85 -3.78
N ASP A 119 -8.79 4.56 -3.73
CA ASP A 119 -7.74 4.04 -2.85
C ASP A 119 -6.37 4.51 -3.35
N VAL A 120 -5.42 4.68 -2.43
CA VAL A 120 -4.04 5.04 -2.77
C VAL A 120 -3.06 4.13 -2.03
N TYR A 121 -2.09 3.59 -2.73
CA TYR A 121 -0.99 2.86 -2.14
C TYR A 121 0.32 3.61 -2.31
N TYR A 122 1.08 3.71 -1.24
CA TYR A 122 2.46 4.20 -1.19
C TYR A 122 3.34 3.08 -0.65
N GLY A 123 4.34 2.60 -1.39
CA GLY A 123 5.18 1.55 -0.86
C GLY A 123 5.99 0.81 -1.90
N GLU A 124 6.42 -0.38 -1.50
CA GLU A 124 7.31 -1.23 -2.26
C GLU A 124 6.53 -2.17 -3.18
N PHE A 125 7.13 -2.42 -4.35
CA PHE A 125 6.63 -3.34 -5.37
C PHE A 125 7.72 -4.34 -5.76
N VAL A 126 7.30 -5.56 -6.03
CA VAL A 126 8.10 -6.60 -6.69
C VAL A 126 7.23 -7.23 -7.78
N ASP A 127 7.70 -7.22 -9.02
CA ASP A 127 6.99 -7.81 -10.17
C ASP A 127 5.50 -7.41 -10.25
N ASN A 128 5.20 -6.12 -10.23
CA ASN A 128 3.86 -5.52 -10.25
C ASN A 128 3.01 -5.73 -8.99
N LYS A 129 3.48 -6.46 -7.99
CA LYS A 129 2.75 -6.73 -6.76
C LYS A 129 3.27 -5.85 -5.63
N ARG A 130 2.38 -5.33 -4.77
CA ARG A 130 2.76 -4.69 -3.51
C ARG A 130 3.49 -5.73 -2.65
N ASN A 131 4.66 -5.37 -2.15
CA ASN A 131 5.50 -6.27 -1.37
C ASN A 131 6.40 -5.44 -0.45
N GLY A 132 6.79 -5.96 0.72
CA GLY A 132 7.55 -5.17 1.68
C GLY A 132 6.67 -4.17 2.46
N LYS A 133 7.22 -3.01 2.81
CA LYS A 133 6.51 -2.00 3.61
C LYS A 133 5.70 -1.05 2.72
N GLY A 134 4.52 -0.68 3.23
CA GLY A 134 3.66 0.28 2.53
C GLY A 134 2.58 0.89 3.39
N LYS A 135 2.00 1.97 2.85
CA LYS A 135 0.84 2.67 3.38
C LYS A 135 -0.30 2.59 2.38
N TYR A 136 -1.47 2.19 2.83
CA TYR A 136 -2.67 2.09 2.03
C TYR A 136 -3.75 3.01 2.59
N LEU A 137 -4.20 3.95 1.78
CA LEU A 137 -5.31 4.84 2.09
C LEU A 137 -6.55 4.26 1.42
N PHE A 138 -7.49 3.80 2.21
CA PHE A 138 -8.77 3.31 1.71
C PHE A 138 -9.72 4.48 1.41
N SER A 139 -10.54 4.36 0.40
CA SER A 139 -11.53 5.37 0.02
C SER A 139 -12.59 5.64 1.09
N ASN A 140 -12.80 4.70 2.02
CA ASN A 140 -13.66 4.89 3.19
C ASN A 140 -13.04 5.77 4.29
N GLY A 141 -11.76 6.12 4.16
CA GLY A 141 -10.99 6.93 5.11
C GLY A 141 -10.15 6.15 6.12
N ASP A 142 -10.18 4.82 6.07
CA ASP A 142 -9.26 4.00 6.86
C ASP A 142 -7.83 4.10 6.30
N ILE A 143 -6.84 3.91 7.16
CA ILE A 143 -5.43 3.94 6.79
C ILE A 143 -4.74 2.69 7.35
N TYR A 144 -4.07 1.96 6.48
CA TYR A 144 -3.17 0.87 6.89
C TYR A 144 -1.72 1.26 6.64
N GLU A 145 -0.85 0.98 7.59
CA GLU A 145 0.61 1.08 7.45
C GLU A 145 1.25 -0.21 7.97
N GLY A 146 1.98 -0.92 7.11
CA GLY A 146 2.56 -2.21 7.50
C GLY A 146 3.11 -3.01 6.34
N GLU A 147 3.14 -4.33 6.53
CA GLU A 147 3.75 -5.26 5.61
C GLU A 147 2.75 -5.77 4.56
N PHE A 148 3.26 -5.92 3.33
CA PHE A 148 2.56 -6.50 2.20
C PHE A 148 3.32 -7.70 1.66
N LYS A 149 2.61 -8.73 1.25
CA LYS A 149 3.15 -9.89 0.55
C LYS A 149 2.23 -10.28 -0.61
N ASN A 150 2.75 -10.24 -1.83
CA ASN A 150 1.98 -10.56 -3.04
C ASN A 150 0.65 -9.79 -3.14
N SER A 151 0.67 -8.50 -2.85
CA SER A 151 -0.47 -7.58 -2.82
C SER A 151 -1.46 -7.76 -1.67
N ASN A 152 -1.26 -8.71 -0.77
CA ASN A 152 -2.06 -8.89 0.43
C ASN A 152 -1.42 -8.15 1.62
N ILE A 153 -2.24 -7.66 2.53
CA ILE A 153 -1.82 -7.20 3.85
C ILE A 153 -1.43 -8.43 4.67
N GLU A 154 -0.19 -8.47 5.13
CA GLU A 154 0.39 -9.60 5.86
C GLU A 154 1.37 -9.07 6.92
N GLY A 155 1.70 -9.91 7.93
CA GLY A 155 2.71 -9.57 8.93
C GLY A 155 2.25 -8.53 9.94
N LYS A 156 3.13 -7.60 10.32
CA LYS A 156 2.83 -6.57 11.30
C LYS A 156 2.38 -5.27 10.65
N GLY A 157 1.40 -4.63 11.29
CA GLY A 157 0.91 -3.36 10.79
C GLY A 157 0.03 -2.59 11.77
N LYS A 158 -0.30 -1.37 11.37
CA LYS A 158 -1.20 -0.46 12.08
C LYS A 158 -2.37 -0.11 11.19
N ILE A 159 -3.57 -0.12 11.75
CA ILE A 159 -4.78 0.37 11.10
C ILE A 159 -5.31 1.54 11.91
N ASN A 160 -5.49 2.68 11.26
CA ASN A 160 -6.24 3.80 11.81
C ASN A 160 -7.59 3.81 11.09
N PHE A 161 -8.66 3.51 11.81
CA PHE A 161 -10.02 3.53 11.29
C PHE A 161 -10.54 4.97 11.24
N LYS A 162 -11.38 5.29 10.27
CA LYS A 162 -12.02 6.60 10.11
C LYS A 162 -12.79 7.04 11.36
N ASP A 163 -13.35 6.08 12.10
CA ASP A 163 -14.12 6.33 13.32
C ASP A 163 -13.27 6.57 14.58
N GLY A 164 -11.93 6.70 14.42
CA GLY A 164 -11.00 7.00 15.51
C GLY A 164 -10.40 5.78 16.21
N LYS A 165 -10.93 4.59 15.98
CA LYS A 165 -10.34 3.34 16.47
C LYS A 165 -8.98 3.09 15.84
N LYS A 166 -8.14 2.30 16.53
CA LYS A 166 -6.81 1.92 16.03
C LYS A 166 -6.53 0.46 16.33
N TYR A 167 -5.76 -0.15 15.47
CA TYR A 167 -5.20 -1.47 15.71
C TYR A 167 -3.69 -1.45 15.42
N GLU A 168 -2.92 -2.14 16.25
CA GLU A 168 -1.50 -2.42 16.00
C GLU A 168 -1.20 -3.86 16.38
N GLY A 169 -0.70 -4.66 15.42
CA GLY A 169 -0.42 -6.07 15.66
C GLY A 169 -0.25 -6.89 14.40
N ASP A 170 -0.51 -8.18 14.53
CA ASP A 170 -0.37 -9.15 13.46
C ASP A 170 -1.61 -9.13 12.55
N LEU A 171 -1.38 -9.21 11.24
CA LEU A 171 -2.41 -9.31 10.20
C LEU A 171 -2.12 -10.46 9.25
N LYS A 172 -3.17 -11.08 8.73
CA LYS A 172 -3.09 -12.14 7.73
C LYS A 172 -4.22 -12.04 6.73
N GLY A 173 -3.88 -11.92 5.43
CA GLY A 173 -4.87 -11.77 4.37
C GLY A 173 -5.81 -10.59 4.59
N GLY A 174 -5.33 -9.47 5.12
CA GLY A 174 -6.10 -8.27 5.42
C GLY A 174 -7.02 -8.38 6.63
N LYS A 175 -6.89 -9.42 7.44
CA LYS A 175 -7.63 -9.60 8.70
C LYS A 175 -6.70 -9.47 9.90
N ILE A 176 -7.22 -8.92 11.00
CA ILE A 176 -6.56 -8.96 12.30
C ILE A 176 -6.44 -10.42 12.73
N GLU A 177 -5.19 -10.87 12.95
CA GLU A 177 -4.85 -12.25 13.27
C GLU A 177 -3.65 -12.26 14.22
N GLY A 178 -3.56 -13.23 15.14
CA GLY A 178 -2.42 -13.29 16.06
C GLY A 178 -2.50 -12.32 17.23
N LYS A 179 -1.38 -11.75 17.66
CA LYS A 179 -1.32 -10.84 18.80
C LYS A 179 -1.42 -9.37 18.35
N GLY A 180 -2.14 -8.57 19.12
CA GLY A 180 -2.24 -7.14 18.85
C GLY A 180 -2.91 -6.34 19.96
N GLU A 181 -2.88 -5.02 19.77
CA GLU A 181 -3.59 -4.04 20.59
C GLU A 181 -4.64 -3.34 19.73
N PHE A 182 -5.88 -3.35 20.20
CA PHE A 182 -6.98 -2.60 19.62
C PHE A 182 -7.36 -1.47 20.57
N THR A 183 -7.29 -0.22 20.09
CA THR A 183 -7.68 0.97 20.85
C THR A 183 -9.03 1.45 20.32
N TYR A 184 -10.00 1.57 21.22
CA TYR A 184 -11.32 2.10 20.94
C TYR A 184 -11.30 3.63 20.94
N ASP A 185 -12.31 4.25 20.37
CA ASP A 185 -12.48 5.71 20.29
C ASP A 185 -12.58 6.40 21.65
N ASN A 186 -13.09 5.70 22.66
CA ASN A 186 -13.14 6.14 24.06
C ASN A 186 -11.85 5.94 24.85
N GLY A 187 -10.76 5.50 24.19
CA GLY A 187 -9.44 5.29 24.78
C GLY A 187 -9.24 3.95 25.49
N ILE A 188 -10.25 3.12 25.61
CA ILE A 188 -10.10 1.75 26.10
C ILE A 188 -9.25 0.97 25.12
N LYS A 189 -8.37 0.10 25.64
CA LYS A 189 -7.52 -0.76 24.84
C LYS A 189 -7.82 -2.21 25.13
N PHE A 190 -7.77 -3.03 24.09
CA PHE A 190 -7.74 -4.47 24.22
C PHE A 190 -6.38 -4.99 23.73
N LYS A 191 -5.66 -5.68 24.60
CA LYS A 191 -4.40 -6.37 24.28
C LYS A 191 -4.63 -7.86 24.34
N GLY A 192 -4.42 -8.58 23.24
CA GLY A 192 -4.69 -10.01 23.25
C GLY A 192 -4.48 -10.68 21.92
N LYS A 193 -5.02 -11.90 21.82
CA LYS A 193 -5.04 -12.68 20.61
C LYS A 193 -6.31 -12.42 19.82
N PHE A 194 -6.16 -12.40 18.51
CA PHE A 194 -7.26 -12.30 17.54
C PHE A 194 -7.22 -13.47 16.56
N ILE A 195 -8.39 -13.89 16.13
CA ILE A 195 -8.58 -14.84 15.03
C ILE A 195 -9.65 -14.28 14.11
N ARG A 196 -9.28 -13.98 12.86
CA ARG A 196 -10.20 -13.45 11.82
C ARG A 196 -11.00 -12.24 12.30
N ASN A 197 -10.33 -11.22 12.82
CA ASN A 197 -10.87 -9.97 13.36
C ASN A 197 -11.61 -10.12 14.70
N LYS A 198 -11.65 -11.28 15.34
CA LYS A 198 -12.35 -11.52 16.62
C LYS A 198 -11.36 -11.77 17.74
N LYS A 199 -11.65 -11.23 18.93
CA LYS A 199 -10.90 -11.54 20.15
C LYS A 199 -11.06 -13.02 20.49
N GLU A 200 -9.92 -13.66 20.82
CA GLU A 200 -9.85 -15.08 21.08
C GLU A 200 -8.77 -15.40 22.11
N GLY A 201 -9.05 -16.32 23.04
CA GLY A 201 -8.11 -16.74 24.09
C GLY A 201 -7.88 -15.65 25.13
N LYS A 202 -6.69 -15.66 25.76
CA LYS A 202 -6.35 -14.73 26.85
C LYS A 202 -6.12 -13.31 26.30
N GLY A 203 -6.65 -12.30 27.04
CA GLY A 203 -6.44 -10.90 26.70
C GLY A 203 -6.77 -9.96 27.87
N GLU A 204 -6.52 -8.69 27.65
CA GLU A 204 -6.67 -7.64 28.65
C GLU A 204 -7.43 -6.44 28.04
N TYR A 205 -8.45 -5.95 28.77
CA TYR A 205 -8.95 -4.60 28.60
C TYR A 205 -8.22 -3.67 29.56
N VAL A 206 -7.74 -2.55 29.04
CA VAL A 206 -7.07 -1.49 29.79
C VAL A 206 -7.86 -0.21 29.61
N TRP A 207 -8.38 0.34 30.70
CA TRP A 207 -9.13 1.60 30.72
C TRP A 207 -8.20 2.80 30.79
N PRO A 208 -8.64 4.00 30.39
CA PRO A 208 -7.85 5.23 30.49
C PRO A 208 -7.42 5.59 31.92
N ASP A 209 -8.18 5.19 32.91
CA ASP A 209 -7.87 5.35 34.34
C ASP A 209 -6.84 4.34 34.86
N GLY A 210 -6.35 3.44 33.99
CA GLY A 210 -5.33 2.46 34.29
C GLY A 210 -5.84 1.13 34.84
N LYS A 211 -7.13 1.00 35.14
CA LYS A 211 -7.70 -0.29 35.54
C LYS A 211 -7.58 -1.32 34.42
N ILE A 212 -7.43 -2.59 34.80
CA ILE A 212 -7.23 -3.69 33.88
C ILE A 212 -8.24 -4.81 34.20
N PHE A 213 -8.87 -5.33 33.16
CA PHE A 213 -9.60 -6.59 33.22
C PHE A 213 -8.82 -7.64 32.41
N GLN A 214 -8.39 -8.71 33.05
CA GLN A 214 -7.77 -9.87 32.41
C GLN A 214 -8.73 -11.03 32.37
N GLY A 215 -8.94 -11.61 31.17
CA GLY A 215 -9.86 -12.73 31.02
C GLY A 215 -9.62 -13.52 29.76
N TYR A 216 -10.57 -14.38 29.46
CA TYR A 216 -10.58 -15.17 28.23
C TYR A 216 -11.74 -14.75 27.34
N TRP A 217 -11.52 -14.83 26.05
CA TRP A 217 -12.49 -14.49 24.99
C TRP A 217 -12.67 -15.64 24.04
N LYS A 218 -13.87 -15.79 23.54
CA LYS A 218 -14.26 -16.68 22.46
C LYS A 218 -15.18 -15.95 21.51
N ASN A 219 -14.73 -15.72 20.26
CA ASN A 219 -15.49 -14.96 19.26
C ASN A 219 -15.99 -13.58 19.77
N ASP A 220 -15.09 -12.76 20.35
CA ASP A 220 -15.36 -11.45 20.98
C ASP A 220 -16.13 -11.48 22.32
N ILE A 221 -16.59 -12.63 22.77
CA ILE A 221 -17.42 -12.80 23.98
C ILE A 221 -16.51 -13.23 25.15
N PRO A 222 -16.60 -12.58 26.32
CA PRO A 222 -15.90 -13.05 27.51
C PRO A 222 -16.36 -14.45 27.91
N GLU A 223 -15.40 -15.33 28.28
CA GLU A 223 -15.66 -16.72 28.65
C GLU A 223 -14.74 -17.16 29.78
N GLY A 224 -15.29 -17.85 30.80
CA GLY A 224 -14.51 -18.37 31.93
C GLY A 224 -14.13 -17.29 32.96
N LYS A 225 -13.05 -17.54 33.68
CA LYS A 225 -12.58 -16.67 34.77
C LYS A 225 -11.94 -15.39 34.23
N GLY A 226 -12.35 -14.26 34.82
CA GLY A 226 -11.71 -12.95 34.63
C GLY A 226 -11.38 -12.31 35.97
N ILE A 227 -10.39 -11.42 35.96
CA ILE A 227 -9.97 -10.67 37.16
C ILE A 227 -9.82 -9.21 36.82
N PHE A 228 -10.27 -8.35 37.75
CA PHE A 228 -9.98 -6.93 37.71
C PHE A 228 -8.78 -6.60 38.58
N LYS A 229 -7.96 -5.68 38.09
CA LYS A 229 -6.80 -5.13 38.78
C LYS A 229 -6.87 -3.62 38.81
N ASP A 230 -6.39 -3.01 39.88
CA ASP A 230 -6.20 -1.57 40.00
C ASP A 230 -4.87 -1.09 39.38
N LEU A 231 -4.50 0.16 39.68
CA LEU A 231 -3.27 0.80 39.21
C LEU A 231 -2.01 0.13 39.78
N ASP A 232 -2.09 -0.47 40.96
CA ASP A 232 -0.98 -1.16 41.62
C ASP A 232 -0.89 -2.65 41.21
N ASN A 233 -1.72 -3.06 40.25
CA ASN A 233 -1.89 -4.45 39.80
C ASN A 233 -2.45 -5.41 40.88
N GLU A 234 -3.06 -4.88 41.94
CA GLU A 234 -3.74 -5.69 42.93
C GLU A 234 -5.09 -6.17 42.40
N ILE A 235 -5.40 -7.44 42.64
CA ILE A 235 -6.68 -8.04 42.22
C ILE A 235 -7.74 -7.64 43.24
N PHE A 236 -8.77 -6.92 42.83
CA PHE A 236 -9.88 -6.53 43.71
C PHE A 236 -11.19 -7.26 43.41
N GLU A 237 -11.33 -7.84 42.20
CA GLU A 237 -12.53 -8.58 41.83
C GLU A 237 -12.21 -9.80 40.97
N GLU A 238 -12.96 -10.87 41.18
CA GLU A 238 -13.01 -12.03 40.30
C GLU A 238 -14.41 -12.21 39.73
N ILE A 239 -14.50 -12.53 38.45
CA ILE A 239 -15.76 -12.75 37.74
C ILE A 239 -15.68 -14.03 36.92
N ILE A 240 -16.75 -14.81 36.91
CA ILE A 240 -16.89 -15.96 36.03
C ILE A 240 -17.94 -15.66 34.97
N TYR A 241 -17.53 -15.69 33.70
CA TYR A 241 -18.38 -15.54 32.54
C TYR A 241 -18.75 -16.89 31.94
N LYS A 242 -19.98 -17.01 31.44
CA LYS A 242 -20.43 -18.09 30.57
C LYS A 242 -21.25 -17.53 29.43
N ASN A 243 -20.77 -17.65 28.20
CA ASN A 243 -21.38 -17.07 27.01
C ASN A 243 -21.59 -15.55 27.15
N GLY A 244 -20.62 -14.82 27.70
CA GLY A 244 -20.70 -13.37 27.91
C GLY A 244 -21.56 -12.91 29.08
N ILE A 245 -22.22 -13.81 29.80
CA ILE A 245 -23.06 -13.51 30.96
C ILE A 245 -22.29 -13.80 32.22
N ILE A 246 -22.31 -12.84 33.18
CA ILE A 246 -21.72 -13.04 34.48
C ILE A 246 -22.53 -14.11 35.22
N ARG A 247 -21.84 -15.14 35.72
CA ARG A 247 -22.43 -16.22 36.52
C ARG A 247 -22.12 -16.07 37.98
N GLU A 248 -20.89 -15.66 38.29
CA GLU A 248 -20.41 -15.51 39.65
C GLU A 248 -19.55 -14.25 39.72
N TRP A 249 -19.63 -13.57 40.86
CA TRP A 249 -18.89 -12.34 41.13
C TRP A 249 -18.38 -12.38 42.56
N PHE A 250 -17.09 -12.22 42.77
CA PHE A 250 -16.40 -12.28 44.04
C PHE A 250 -15.64 -10.98 44.27
N TYR A 251 -15.95 -10.25 45.36
CA TYR A 251 -15.14 -9.16 45.85
C TYR A 251 -14.03 -9.70 46.73
N LEU A 252 -12.79 -9.37 46.47
CA LEU A 252 -11.65 -9.72 47.29
C LEU A 252 -11.38 -8.56 48.25
N TYR A 253 -11.98 -8.63 49.46
CA TYR A 253 -11.64 -7.69 50.52
C TYR A 253 -10.30 -8.12 51.11
N PHE A 254 -9.23 -7.36 50.88
CA PHE A 254 -8.03 -7.48 51.69
C PHE A 254 -8.35 -6.88 53.09
N PHE A 255 -8.56 -7.69 54.09
CA PHE A 255 -8.48 -7.24 55.47
C PHE A 255 -7.02 -6.83 55.73
N ILE A 256 -6.78 -5.53 55.77
CA ILE A 256 -5.53 -4.98 56.32
C ILE A 256 -5.70 -5.12 57.85
N PHE A 257 -4.99 -6.09 58.44
CA PHE A 257 -4.78 -6.17 59.87
C PHE A 257 -3.54 -5.36 60.26
#